data_9a2270a47235346a5dbfed78f3854f2a
#
_entry.id   9a2270a47235346a5dbfed78f3854f2a
#
_cell.length_a   1.000
_cell.length_b   1.000
_cell.length_c   1.000
_cell.angle_alpha   90.00
_cell.angle_beta   90.00
_cell.angle_gamma   90.00
#
_symmetry.space_group_name_H-M   'P 1'
#
loop_
_entity.id
_entity.type
_entity.pdbx_description
1 polymer ?
#
loop_
_entity_poly.entity_id
_entity_poly.type
_entity_poly.pdbx_seq_one_letter_code
_entity_poly.pdbx_strand_id
1 'polypeptide(L)'
;GGHSHAHGHEHHHHGDHAHGHIPGPVPGPLTLNLSRSLMEKNDRLAERNRGFFRAKRLLVLNVVSSPGSGKTTFIRETAVQLAGKLRVGVIVGDLATDNDAAQLRTAGIPVIQITTGTVCHLDADMVAKAAAQLELDKLDVLVIENVGNLVCPADYDLGEDLRVVLLSTTEGEDKPLKYPPMFHSANVAIVTKSDLAVAAGFNREQALSNLSRVSHHAEVFELSAKTGAG
;
A
#
# COMPACT_ATOMS: atom_id res chain seq x y z
N GLY A 1 -36.90 -60.64 37.75
CA GLY A 1 -35.56 -60.31 37.34
C GLY A 1 -35.53 -58.96 36.68
N GLY A 2 -35.26 -57.89 37.43
CA GLY A 2 -35.14 -56.55 36.86
C GLY A 2 -33.65 -56.18 36.84
N HIS A 3 -33.13 -55.76 35.71
CA HIS A 3 -31.83 -55.11 35.61
C HIS A 3 -32.06 -53.64 35.29
N SER A 4 -31.70 -52.79 36.22
CA SER A 4 -31.64 -51.35 36.08
C SER A 4 -30.22 -50.98 35.59
N HIS A 5 -30.13 -50.31 34.46
CA HIS A 5 -28.92 -49.70 33.97
C HIS A 5 -28.96 -48.18 34.24
N ALA A 6 -28.13 -47.70 35.12
CA ALA A 6 -27.88 -46.29 35.34
C ALA A 6 -26.85 -45.83 34.32
N HIS A 7 -27.18 -44.85 33.49
CA HIS A 7 -26.22 -44.14 32.62
C HIS A 7 -25.75 -42.89 33.35
N GLY A 8 -24.47 -42.93 33.75
CA GLY A 8 -23.75 -41.74 34.25
C GLY A 8 -23.40 -40.82 33.06
N HIS A 9 -23.82 -39.57 33.13
CA HIS A 9 -23.36 -38.52 32.19
C HIS A 9 -22.09 -37.90 32.80
N GLU A 10 -20.96 -38.14 32.14
CA GLU A 10 -19.74 -37.41 32.42
C GLU A 10 -19.81 -36.04 31.70
N HIS A 11 -19.78 -34.98 32.49
CA HIS A 11 -19.61 -33.60 31.98
C HIS A 11 -18.12 -33.37 31.70
N HIS A 12 -17.78 -33.32 30.40
CA HIS A 12 -16.49 -32.82 29.96
C HIS A 12 -16.46 -31.30 30.11
N HIS A 13 -15.68 -30.82 31.04
CA HIS A 13 -15.28 -29.42 31.13
C HIS A 13 -14.35 -29.11 29.95
N HIS A 14 -14.82 -28.29 29.01
CA HIS A 14 -13.95 -27.64 28.02
C HIS A 14 -13.10 -26.59 28.77
N GLY A 15 -11.82 -26.86 28.89
CA GLY A 15 -10.87 -25.89 29.39
C GLY A 15 -10.67 -24.79 28.36
N ASP A 16 -10.90 -23.53 28.77
CA ASP A 16 -10.57 -22.34 28.04
C ASP A 16 -9.05 -22.29 27.82
N HIS A 17 -8.62 -22.57 26.58
CA HIS A 17 -7.25 -22.29 26.16
C HIS A 17 -7.12 -20.78 25.90
N ALA A 18 -6.75 -20.05 26.95
CA ALA A 18 -6.26 -18.70 26.80
C ALA A 18 -4.98 -18.75 25.95
N HIS A 19 -5.07 -18.36 24.67
CA HIS A 19 -3.90 -18.12 23.84
C HIS A 19 -3.18 -16.88 24.37
N GLY A 20 -2.25 -17.10 25.30
CA GLY A 20 -1.32 -16.08 25.73
C GLY A 20 -0.49 -15.64 24.52
N HIS A 21 -0.67 -14.40 24.05
CA HIS A 21 0.27 -13.75 23.18
C HIS A 21 1.62 -13.67 23.89
N ILE A 22 2.55 -14.54 23.52
CA ILE A 22 3.95 -14.41 23.92
C ILE A 22 4.48 -13.22 23.09
N PRO A 23 4.88 -12.12 23.73
CA PRO A 23 5.52 -11.03 22.99
C PRO A 23 6.78 -11.61 22.33
N GLY A 24 6.93 -11.37 21.02
CA GLY A 24 8.15 -11.74 20.32
C GLY A 24 9.38 -11.12 20.98
N PRO A 25 10.58 -11.66 20.76
CA PRO A 25 11.79 -11.16 21.41
C PRO A 25 11.98 -9.67 21.08
N VAL A 26 12.15 -8.86 22.12
CA VAL A 26 12.46 -7.43 21.99
C VAL A 26 13.81 -7.31 21.25
N PRO A 27 13.90 -6.55 20.17
CA PRO A 27 15.16 -6.39 19.44
C PRO A 27 16.26 -5.88 20.37
N GLY A 28 17.43 -6.54 20.34
CA GLY A 28 18.58 -6.11 21.14
C GLY A 28 19.18 -4.79 20.62
N PRO A 29 20.01 -4.10 21.42
CA PRO A 29 20.58 -2.79 21.06
C PRO A 29 21.31 -2.78 19.71
N LEU A 30 21.97 -3.88 19.34
CA LEU A 30 22.65 -4.02 18.05
C LEU A 30 21.66 -4.02 16.87
N THR A 31 20.55 -4.73 17.01
CA THR A 31 19.49 -4.79 15.98
C THR A 31 18.84 -3.42 15.79
N LEU A 32 18.56 -2.71 16.87
CA LEU A 32 18.03 -1.33 16.83
C LEU A 32 18.99 -0.36 16.14
N ASN A 33 20.28 -0.47 16.40
CA ASN A 33 21.29 0.39 15.76
C ASN A 33 21.42 0.09 14.26
N LEU A 34 21.37 -1.18 13.85
CA LEU A 34 21.38 -1.57 12.44
C LEU A 34 20.15 -1.05 11.70
N SER A 35 18.96 -1.25 12.26
CA SER A 35 17.72 -0.74 11.67
C SER A 35 17.75 0.77 11.49
N ARG A 36 18.20 1.51 12.52
CA ARG A 36 18.35 2.97 12.45
C ARG A 36 19.32 3.40 11.36
N SER A 37 20.48 2.75 11.23
CA SER A 37 21.45 3.09 10.21
C SER A 37 20.97 2.81 8.79
N LEU A 38 20.16 1.76 8.60
CA LEU A 38 19.51 1.45 7.31
C LEU A 38 18.49 2.52 6.94
N MET A 39 17.65 2.95 7.89
CA MET A 39 16.67 4.03 7.66
C MET A 39 17.37 5.35 7.34
N GLU A 40 18.39 5.74 8.11
CA GLU A 40 19.18 6.95 7.84
C GLU A 40 19.86 6.92 6.45
N LYS A 41 20.27 5.73 6.00
CA LYS A 41 20.81 5.56 4.64
C LYS A 41 19.72 5.75 3.59
N ASN A 42 18.54 5.14 3.81
CA ASN A 42 17.40 5.30 2.91
C ASN A 42 16.99 6.77 2.79
N ASP A 43 16.88 7.48 3.92
CA ASP A 43 16.47 8.88 3.95
C ASP A 43 17.41 9.79 3.13
N ARG A 44 18.72 9.56 3.23
CA ARG A 44 19.71 10.29 2.39
C ARG A 44 19.52 10.00 0.91
N LEU A 45 19.21 8.75 0.54
CA LEU A 45 18.96 8.38 -0.84
C LEU A 45 17.60 8.92 -1.34
N ALA A 46 16.59 8.94 -0.48
CA ALA A 46 15.30 9.54 -0.78
C ALA A 46 15.44 11.05 -1.06
N GLU A 47 16.19 11.79 -0.25
CA GLU A 47 16.46 13.20 -0.50
C GLU A 47 17.23 13.43 -1.82
N ARG A 48 18.18 12.56 -2.15
CA ARG A 48 18.85 12.60 -3.46
C ARG A 48 17.87 12.37 -4.61
N ASN A 49 16.98 11.37 -4.48
CA ASN A 49 15.96 11.10 -5.48
C ASN A 49 15.04 12.31 -5.66
N ARG A 50 14.56 12.89 -4.57
CA ARG A 50 13.69 14.07 -4.57
C ARG A 50 14.34 15.24 -5.31
N GLY A 51 15.61 15.52 -5.01
CA GLY A 51 16.37 16.56 -5.71
C GLY A 51 16.52 16.27 -7.20
N PHE A 52 16.81 15.01 -7.56
CA PHE A 52 16.94 14.56 -8.94
C PHE A 52 15.62 14.67 -9.72
N PHE A 53 14.52 14.19 -9.16
CA PHE A 53 13.20 14.25 -9.80
C PHE A 53 12.72 15.69 -9.96
N ARG A 54 12.95 16.55 -8.98
CA ARG A 54 12.64 17.98 -9.10
C ARG A 54 13.46 18.68 -10.18
N ALA A 55 14.74 18.33 -10.34
CA ALA A 55 15.57 18.83 -11.43
C ALA A 55 15.03 18.40 -12.81
N LYS A 56 14.37 17.24 -12.89
CA LYS A 56 13.66 16.75 -14.08
C LYS A 56 12.25 17.31 -14.22
N ARG A 57 11.76 18.14 -13.28
CA ARG A 57 10.42 18.71 -13.23
C ARG A 57 9.32 17.65 -13.19
N LEU A 58 9.58 16.54 -12.57
CA LEU A 58 8.62 15.45 -12.38
C LEU A 58 7.80 15.68 -11.13
N LEU A 59 6.48 15.41 -11.22
CA LEU A 59 5.65 15.13 -10.07
C LEU A 59 5.76 13.64 -9.76
N VAL A 60 6.17 13.28 -8.55
CA VAL A 60 6.38 11.89 -8.15
C VAL A 60 5.35 11.45 -7.11
N LEU A 61 4.60 10.41 -7.44
CA LEU A 61 3.57 9.83 -6.59
C LEU A 61 3.99 8.44 -6.13
N ASN A 62 3.88 8.16 -4.82
CA ASN A 62 4.06 6.82 -4.26
C ASN A 62 2.67 6.26 -3.89
N VAL A 63 2.20 5.26 -4.64
CA VAL A 63 0.89 4.64 -4.45
C VAL A 63 1.04 3.38 -3.61
N VAL A 64 0.40 3.38 -2.45
CA VAL A 64 0.52 2.33 -1.43
C VAL A 64 -0.86 1.80 -1.07
N SER A 65 -0.97 0.51 -0.83
CA SER A 65 -2.22 -0.12 -0.37
C SER A 65 -2.01 -1.56 0.09
N SER A 66 -3.05 -2.17 0.63
CA SER A 66 -3.13 -3.64 0.74
C SER A 66 -3.08 -4.30 -0.63
N PRO A 67 -2.70 -5.59 -0.72
CA PRO A 67 -2.86 -6.37 -1.93
C PRO A 67 -4.32 -6.38 -2.39
N GLY A 68 -4.54 -6.32 -3.70
CA GLY A 68 -5.89 -6.40 -4.26
C GLY A 68 -6.76 -5.15 -4.14
N SER A 69 -6.25 -4.03 -3.62
CA SER A 69 -7.01 -2.75 -3.51
C SER A 69 -7.25 -2.04 -4.85
N GLY A 70 -6.62 -2.50 -5.92
CA GLY A 70 -6.80 -1.96 -7.27
C GLY A 70 -5.78 -0.90 -7.68
N LYS A 71 -4.55 -0.90 -7.08
CA LYS A 71 -3.47 0.05 -7.44
C LYS A 71 -3.22 0.11 -8.93
N THR A 72 -2.88 -1.02 -9.53
CA THR A 72 -2.52 -1.10 -10.96
C THR A 72 -3.65 -0.60 -11.86
N THR A 73 -4.90 -0.99 -11.55
CA THR A 73 -6.07 -0.52 -12.30
C THR A 73 -6.24 1.00 -12.16
N PHE A 74 -6.14 1.53 -10.94
CA PHE A 74 -6.20 2.96 -10.68
C PHE A 74 -5.13 3.73 -11.45
N ILE A 75 -3.88 3.29 -11.40
CA ILE A 75 -2.75 3.92 -12.09
C ILE A 75 -2.96 3.87 -13.60
N ARG A 76 -3.36 2.71 -14.13
CA ARG A 76 -3.62 2.54 -15.58
C ARG A 76 -4.71 3.49 -16.07
N GLU A 77 -5.87 3.49 -15.42
CA GLU A 77 -7.00 4.35 -15.81
C GLU A 77 -6.64 5.83 -15.68
N THR A 78 -5.93 6.21 -14.62
CA THR A 78 -5.44 7.58 -14.45
C THR A 78 -4.50 7.98 -15.60
N ALA A 79 -3.53 7.15 -15.94
CA ALA A 79 -2.60 7.42 -17.02
C ALA A 79 -3.30 7.51 -18.39
N VAL A 80 -4.27 6.65 -18.64
CA VAL A 80 -5.08 6.67 -19.89
C VAL A 80 -5.91 7.96 -19.98
N GLN A 81 -6.55 8.39 -18.89
CA GLN A 81 -7.34 9.63 -18.87
C GLN A 81 -6.47 10.89 -18.99
N LEU A 82 -5.24 10.85 -18.54
CA LEU A 82 -4.28 11.94 -18.67
C LEU A 82 -3.56 11.95 -20.03
N ALA A 83 -3.73 10.90 -20.84
CA ALA A 83 -3.07 10.80 -22.14
C ALA A 83 -3.36 12.04 -23.03
N GLY A 84 -2.31 12.59 -23.63
CA GLY A 84 -2.38 13.82 -24.41
C GLY A 84 -2.34 15.13 -23.58
N LYS A 85 -2.45 15.04 -22.25
CA LYS A 85 -2.29 16.19 -21.33
C LYS A 85 -1.01 16.08 -20.54
N LEU A 86 -0.75 14.92 -19.94
CA LEU A 86 0.43 14.63 -19.15
C LEU A 86 1.02 13.28 -19.59
N ARG A 87 2.32 13.19 -19.56
CA ARG A 87 3.09 11.97 -19.87
C ARG A 87 3.43 11.26 -18.57
N VAL A 88 2.81 10.11 -18.37
CA VAL A 88 2.95 9.31 -17.15
C VAL A 88 3.90 8.13 -17.39
N GLY A 89 4.87 7.94 -16.52
CA GLY A 89 5.68 6.71 -16.43
C GLY A 89 5.49 6.04 -15.10
N VAL A 90 5.73 4.74 -15.01
CA VAL A 90 5.45 3.96 -13.80
C VAL A 90 6.64 3.08 -13.43
N ILE A 91 6.94 3.02 -12.15
CA ILE A 91 7.80 2.01 -11.53
C ILE A 91 6.90 1.10 -10.72
N VAL A 92 6.89 -0.20 -10.99
CA VAL A 92 6.07 -1.19 -10.28
C VAL A 92 6.97 -2.04 -9.38
N GLY A 93 6.67 -2.06 -8.07
CA GLY A 93 7.27 -3.00 -7.13
C GLY A 93 6.36 -4.19 -6.90
N ASP A 94 6.83 -5.39 -7.20
CA ASP A 94 6.11 -6.63 -6.89
C ASP A 94 7.06 -7.72 -6.41
N LEU A 95 6.51 -8.66 -5.62
CA LEU A 95 7.30 -9.73 -5.01
C LEU A 95 7.85 -10.72 -6.05
N ALA A 96 7.04 -11.14 -7.01
CA ALA A 96 7.40 -12.26 -7.88
C ALA A 96 6.84 -12.22 -9.30
N THR A 97 5.80 -11.41 -9.61
CA THR A 97 5.09 -11.47 -10.88
C THR A 97 5.30 -10.21 -11.71
N ASP A 98 5.16 -10.32 -13.03
CA ASP A 98 5.22 -9.20 -13.98
C ASP A 98 3.82 -8.78 -14.46
N ASN A 99 2.77 -9.29 -13.84
CA ASN A 99 1.39 -9.09 -14.30
C ASN A 99 0.97 -7.62 -14.28
N ASP A 100 1.34 -6.89 -13.25
CA ASP A 100 0.96 -5.47 -13.09
C ASP A 100 1.69 -4.61 -14.12
N ALA A 101 3.00 -4.81 -14.29
CA ALA A 101 3.76 -4.12 -15.32
C ALA A 101 3.29 -4.50 -16.75
N ALA A 102 2.92 -5.76 -16.99
CA ALA A 102 2.38 -6.18 -18.27
C ALA A 102 1.06 -5.48 -18.62
N GLN A 103 0.15 -5.29 -17.65
CA GLN A 103 -1.09 -4.53 -17.85
C GLN A 103 -0.81 -3.08 -18.24
N LEU A 104 0.16 -2.43 -17.62
CA LEU A 104 0.56 -1.06 -17.92
C LEU A 104 1.21 -0.95 -19.30
N ARG A 105 2.10 -1.89 -19.66
CA ARG A 105 2.71 -1.94 -21.00
C ARG A 105 1.66 -2.09 -22.11
N THR A 106 0.65 -2.94 -21.88
CA THR A 106 -0.45 -3.13 -22.85
C THR A 106 -1.23 -1.83 -23.08
N ALA A 107 -1.31 -0.96 -22.09
CA ALA A 107 -1.92 0.37 -22.21
C ALA A 107 -0.96 1.42 -22.84
N GLY A 108 0.25 1.04 -23.24
CA GLY A 108 1.24 1.95 -23.83
C GLY A 108 1.96 2.85 -22.84
N ILE A 109 1.90 2.53 -21.54
CA ILE A 109 2.53 3.30 -20.48
C ILE A 109 3.99 2.85 -20.31
N PRO A 110 4.99 3.76 -20.33
CA PRO A 110 6.36 3.44 -19.98
C PRO A 110 6.43 2.89 -18.56
N VAL A 111 6.96 1.68 -18.40
CA VAL A 111 6.99 1.00 -17.10
C VAL A 111 8.26 0.19 -16.89
N ILE A 112 8.82 0.29 -15.68
CA ILE A 112 9.90 -0.54 -15.18
C ILE A 112 9.39 -1.36 -14.00
N GLN A 113 9.66 -2.67 -14.03
CA GLN A 113 9.36 -3.59 -12.94
C GLN A 113 10.56 -3.74 -12.02
N ILE A 114 10.31 -3.68 -10.71
CA ILE A 114 11.23 -4.08 -9.65
C ILE A 114 10.68 -5.36 -9.03
N THR A 115 11.39 -6.47 -9.21
CA THR A 115 11.06 -7.71 -8.51
C THR A 115 11.81 -7.73 -7.17
N THR A 116 11.06 -7.65 -6.07
CA THR A 116 11.64 -7.53 -4.72
C THR A 116 11.94 -8.87 -4.06
N GLY A 117 11.41 -9.98 -4.61
CA GLY A 117 11.60 -11.33 -4.07
C GLY A 117 10.90 -11.49 -2.72
N THR A 118 11.66 -11.43 -1.64
CA THR A 118 11.14 -11.58 -0.27
C THR A 118 10.93 -10.25 0.46
N VAL A 119 11.34 -9.13 -0.13
CA VAL A 119 11.23 -7.80 0.49
C VAL A 119 9.87 -7.22 0.21
N CYS A 120 9.13 -6.86 1.26
CA CYS A 120 7.73 -6.42 1.19
C CYS A 120 7.55 -4.90 1.03
N HIS A 121 8.58 -4.20 0.56
CA HIS A 121 8.59 -2.76 0.30
C HIS A 121 9.62 -2.40 -0.77
N LEU A 122 9.50 -1.20 -1.32
CA LEU A 122 10.56 -0.56 -2.08
C LEU A 122 11.39 0.35 -1.18
N ASP A 123 12.67 0.50 -1.50
CA ASP A 123 13.55 1.51 -0.91
C ASP A 123 14.00 2.54 -1.96
N ALA A 124 14.64 3.62 -1.50
CA ALA A 124 15.06 4.72 -2.37
C ALA A 124 16.14 4.32 -3.38
N ASP A 125 17.00 3.34 -3.07
CA ASP A 125 18.02 2.84 -3.99
C ASP A 125 17.39 2.03 -5.14
N MET A 126 16.42 1.18 -4.82
CA MET A 126 15.65 0.44 -5.82
C MET A 126 14.96 1.38 -6.81
N VAL A 127 14.30 2.42 -6.28
CA VAL A 127 13.62 3.43 -7.10
C VAL A 127 14.61 4.21 -7.96
N ALA A 128 15.76 4.61 -7.44
CA ALA A 128 16.80 5.30 -8.21
C ALA A 128 17.29 4.47 -9.40
N LYS A 129 17.53 3.17 -9.17
CA LYS A 129 17.99 2.23 -10.20
C LYS A 129 16.94 1.98 -11.27
N ALA A 130 15.67 1.89 -10.90
CA ALA A 130 14.57 1.75 -11.85
C ALA A 130 14.34 3.04 -12.65
N ALA A 131 14.35 4.18 -11.99
CA ALA A 131 14.18 5.48 -12.64
C ALA A 131 15.27 5.77 -13.68
N ALA A 132 16.51 5.31 -13.46
CA ALA A 132 17.58 5.42 -14.44
C ALA A 132 17.34 4.66 -15.76
N GLN A 133 16.38 3.74 -15.79
CA GLN A 133 15.99 2.98 -16.97
C GLN A 133 14.82 3.61 -17.74
N LEU A 134 14.22 4.67 -17.21
CA LEU A 134 13.15 5.43 -17.87
C LEU A 134 13.70 6.69 -18.53
N GLU A 135 13.09 7.09 -19.63
CA GLU A 135 13.37 8.37 -20.29
C GLU A 135 12.66 9.53 -19.55
N LEU A 136 13.14 9.84 -18.33
CA LEU A 136 12.49 10.78 -17.42
C LEU A 136 12.25 12.18 -18.02
N ASP A 137 13.10 12.63 -18.93
CA ASP A 137 12.93 13.93 -19.64
C ASP A 137 11.70 13.96 -20.55
N LYS A 138 11.12 12.79 -20.86
CA LYS A 138 9.89 12.67 -21.62
C LYS A 138 8.64 12.54 -20.76
N LEU A 139 8.78 12.57 -19.43
CA LEU A 139 7.67 12.40 -18.49
C LEU A 139 7.33 13.72 -17.80
N ASP A 140 6.09 13.83 -17.36
CA ASP A 140 5.59 14.90 -16.49
C ASP A 140 5.27 14.34 -15.09
N VAL A 141 4.85 13.08 -15.03
CA VAL A 141 4.50 12.37 -13.80
C VAL A 141 5.20 11.02 -13.74
N LEU A 142 5.82 10.73 -12.60
CA LEU A 142 6.34 9.41 -12.27
C LEU A 142 5.49 8.81 -11.15
N VAL A 143 4.86 7.68 -11.40
CA VAL A 143 4.11 6.94 -10.39
C VAL A 143 4.96 5.75 -9.92
N ILE A 144 5.14 5.63 -8.63
CA ILE A 144 5.74 4.45 -7.98
C ILE A 144 4.60 3.63 -7.42
N GLU A 145 4.30 2.49 -8.01
CA GLU A 145 3.41 1.48 -7.45
C GLU A 145 4.19 0.64 -6.45
N ASN A 146 3.92 0.83 -5.17
CA ASN A 146 4.61 0.08 -4.12
C ASN A 146 4.06 -1.34 -3.99
N VAL A 147 4.82 -2.22 -3.36
CA VAL A 147 4.38 -3.58 -3.02
C VAL A 147 3.09 -3.50 -2.19
N GLY A 148 2.18 -4.44 -2.42
CA GLY A 148 0.91 -4.54 -1.68
C GLY A 148 1.15 -4.85 -0.20
N ASN A 149 1.32 -3.81 0.62
CA ASN A 149 1.57 -3.91 2.06
C ASN A 149 1.27 -2.56 2.74
N LEU A 150 0.68 -2.59 3.93
CA LEU A 150 0.37 -1.40 4.73
C LEU A 150 1.30 -1.20 5.94
N VAL A 151 2.27 -2.08 6.14
CA VAL A 151 3.20 -2.00 7.28
C VAL A 151 4.56 -1.50 6.82
N CYS A 152 5.32 -2.34 6.13
CA CYS A 152 6.71 -2.05 5.77
C CYS A 152 6.90 -0.74 4.98
N PRO A 153 6.08 -0.43 3.94
CA PRO A 153 6.29 0.79 3.16
C PRO A 153 6.02 2.09 3.92
N ALA A 154 5.40 2.04 5.11
CA ALA A 154 5.11 3.23 5.89
C ALA A 154 6.39 3.98 6.34
N ASP A 155 7.45 3.23 6.60
CA ASP A 155 8.71 3.74 7.14
C ASP A 155 9.71 4.19 6.06
N TYR A 156 9.43 3.89 4.77
CA TYR A 156 10.35 4.16 3.68
C TYR A 156 9.91 5.37 2.84
N ASP A 157 10.69 6.44 2.91
CA ASP A 157 10.64 7.54 1.95
C ASP A 157 11.38 7.13 0.67
N LEU A 158 10.77 7.33 -0.48
CA LEU A 158 11.34 6.99 -1.79
C LEU A 158 11.84 8.23 -2.57
N GLY A 159 11.60 9.43 -2.02
CA GLY A 159 11.81 10.72 -2.66
C GLY A 159 10.58 11.20 -3.42
N GLU A 160 9.40 10.67 -3.11
CA GLU A 160 8.12 11.11 -3.67
C GLU A 160 7.73 12.52 -3.22
N ASP A 161 6.93 13.22 -4.03
CA ASP A 161 6.29 14.48 -3.64
C ASP A 161 5.01 14.22 -2.83
N LEU A 162 4.25 13.19 -3.22
CA LEU A 162 2.99 12.82 -2.57
C LEU A 162 2.91 11.31 -2.35
N ARG A 163 2.49 10.92 -1.15
CA ARG A 163 2.10 9.55 -0.83
C ARG A 163 0.58 9.42 -0.94
N VAL A 164 0.15 8.50 -1.82
CA VAL A 164 -1.26 8.20 -2.09
C VAL A 164 -1.58 6.84 -1.51
N VAL A 165 -2.44 6.78 -0.50
CA VAL A 165 -2.84 5.52 0.15
C VAL A 165 -4.24 5.14 -0.30
N LEU A 166 -4.40 3.91 -0.80
CA LEU A 166 -5.70 3.40 -1.23
C LEU A 166 -6.35 2.58 -0.11
N LEU A 167 -7.64 2.83 0.11
CA LEU A 167 -8.54 2.06 0.95
C LEU A 167 -9.64 1.46 0.07
N SER A 168 -9.63 0.15 -0.16
CA SER A 168 -10.69 -0.49 -0.92
C SER A 168 -11.95 -0.70 -0.09
N THR A 169 -13.13 -0.43 -0.66
CA THR A 169 -14.42 -0.70 -0.01
C THR A 169 -14.61 -2.18 0.36
N THR A 170 -13.88 -3.09 -0.31
CA THR A 170 -13.93 -4.54 -0.03
C THR A 170 -13.05 -4.99 1.13
N GLU A 171 -12.29 -4.08 1.74
CA GLU A 171 -11.34 -4.40 2.84
C GLU A 171 -11.87 -3.99 4.22
N GLY A 172 -12.94 -3.25 4.27
CA GLY A 172 -13.53 -2.72 5.48
C GLY A 172 -13.01 -1.34 5.88
N GLU A 173 -13.82 -0.64 6.65
CA GLU A 173 -13.65 0.76 7.07
C GLU A 173 -12.64 0.96 8.20
N ASP A 174 -12.18 -0.10 8.82
CA ASP A 174 -11.31 -0.06 10.01
C ASP A 174 -9.79 -0.09 9.69
N LYS A 175 -9.43 -0.27 8.43
CA LYS A 175 -8.02 -0.27 7.98
C LYS A 175 -7.21 0.95 8.46
N PRO A 176 -7.72 2.19 8.43
CA PRO A 176 -6.97 3.33 8.95
C PRO A 176 -6.61 3.18 10.43
N LEU A 177 -7.50 2.60 11.23
CA LEU A 177 -7.25 2.36 12.65
C LEU A 177 -6.32 1.17 12.92
N LYS A 178 -6.26 0.20 12.02
CA LYS A 178 -5.37 -0.96 12.11
C LYS A 178 -3.94 -0.66 11.64
N TYR A 179 -3.79 0.27 10.71
CA TYR A 179 -2.51 0.66 10.11
C TYR A 179 -2.25 2.17 10.22
N PRO A 180 -2.28 2.75 11.44
CA PRO A 180 -2.21 4.19 11.62
C PRO A 180 -0.95 4.83 11.00
N PRO A 181 0.27 4.25 11.09
CA PRO A 181 1.46 4.87 10.50
C PRO A 181 1.35 5.09 9.00
N MET A 182 0.79 4.11 8.27
CA MET A 182 0.62 4.21 6.82
C MET A 182 -0.35 5.33 6.46
N PHE A 183 -1.54 5.35 7.07
CA PHE A 183 -2.54 6.37 6.76
C PHE A 183 -2.12 7.76 7.26
N HIS A 184 -1.42 7.84 8.40
CA HIS A 184 -0.88 9.11 8.89
C HIS A 184 0.18 9.71 7.95
N SER A 185 0.95 8.88 7.26
CA SER A 185 1.94 9.34 6.28
C SER A 185 1.34 9.78 4.94
N ALA A 186 0.05 9.54 4.71
CA ALA A 186 -0.63 9.86 3.46
C ALA A 186 -0.81 11.37 3.26
N ASN A 187 -0.48 11.86 2.07
CA ASN A 187 -0.90 13.20 1.61
C ASN A 187 -2.28 13.13 0.98
N VAL A 188 -2.60 11.99 0.36
CA VAL A 188 -3.87 11.71 -0.29
C VAL A 188 -4.35 10.33 0.12
N ALA A 189 -5.61 10.20 0.52
CA ALA A 189 -6.28 8.94 0.77
C ALA A 189 -7.40 8.74 -0.25
N ILE A 190 -7.43 7.59 -0.91
CA ILE A 190 -8.44 7.29 -1.92
C ILE A 190 -9.25 6.06 -1.50
N VAL A 191 -10.56 6.24 -1.34
CA VAL A 191 -11.49 5.12 -1.19
C VAL A 191 -11.78 4.57 -2.58
N THR A 192 -11.26 3.37 -2.86
CA THR A 192 -11.39 2.72 -4.18
C THR A 192 -12.54 1.75 -4.24
N LYS A 193 -12.92 1.35 -5.47
CA LYS A 193 -14.00 0.40 -5.75
C LYS A 193 -15.36 0.86 -5.17
N SER A 194 -15.65 2.15 -5.28
CA SER A 194 -16.89 2.74 -4.78
C SER A 194 -18.15 2.08 -5.38
N ASP A 195 -18.04 1.49 -6.57
CA ASP A 195 -19.07 0.67 -7.23
C ASP A 195 -19.42 -0.62 -6.47
N LEU A 196 -18.52 -1.11 -5.62
CA LEU A 196 -18.74 -2.31 -4.80
C LEU A 196 -19.16 -2.01 -3.35
N ALA A 197 -19.22 -0.74 -2.95
CA ALA A 197 -19.47 -0.35 -1.56
C ALA A 197 -20.74 -0.98 -0.98
N VAL A 198 -21.85 -0.93 -1.71
CA VAL A 198 -23.13 -1.52 -1.28
C VAL A 198 -23.03 -3.03 -1.17
N ALA A 199 -22.48 -3.69 -2.18
CA ALA A 199 -22.33 -5.15 -2.20
C ALA A 199 -21.38 -5.67 -1.11
N ALA A 200 -20.37 -4.88 -0.75
CA ALA A 200 -19.42 -5.19 0.31
C ALA A 200 -19.95 -4.85 1.72
N GLY A 201 -21.09 -4.20 1.85
CA GLY A 201 -21.61 -3.71 3.12
C GLY A 201 -20.72 -2.63 3.75
N PHE A 202 -20.01 -1.87 2.92
CA PHE A 202 -19.05 -0.86 3.37
C PHE A 202 -19.76 0.36 4.01
N ASN A 203 -19.38 0.66 5.23
CA ASN A 203 -19.87 1.84 5.93
C ASN A 203 -19.01 3.05 5.60
N ARG A 204 -19.45 3.84 4.61
CA ARG A 204 -18.77 5.04 4.13
C ARG A 204 -18.52 6.08 5.24
N GLU A 205 -19.53 6.37 6.05
CA GLU A 205 -19.41 7.39 7.10
C GLU A 205 -18.35 6.99 8.13
N GLN A 206 -18.35 5.72 8.53
CA GLN A 206 -17.37 5.18 9.45
C GLN A 206 -15.96 5.22 8.85
N ALA A 207 -15.80 4.89 7.56
CA ALA A 207 -14.52 4.95 6.88
C ALA A 207 -13.94 6.37 6.84
N LEU A 208 -14.76 7.36 6.47
CA LEU A 208 -14.35 8.77 6.45
C LEU A 208 -14.02 9.29 7.84
N SER A 209 -14.80 8.89 8.86
CA SER A 209 -14.51 9.22 10.26
C SER A 209 -13.17 8.64 10.71
N ASN A 210 -12.89 7.37 10.38
CA ASN A 210 -11.64 6.72 10.72
C ASN A 210 -10.44 7.34 10.00
N LEU A 211 -10.57 7.68 8.71
CA LEU A 211 -9.57 8.42 7.96
C LEU A 211 -9.29 9.78 8.60
N SER A 212 -10.32 10.55 8.92
CA SER A 212 -10.16 11.87 9.56
C SER A 212 -9.45 11.81 10.91
N ARG A 213 -9.65 10.73 11.68
CA ARG A 213 -8.98 10.54 12.98
C ARG A 213 -7.49 10.28 12.85
N VAL A 214 -7.06 9.59 11.78
CA VAL A 214 -5.67 9.16 11.57
C VAL A 214 -4.92 10.10 10.62
N SER A 215 -5.61 10.61 9.62
CA SER A 215 -5.06 11.39 8.48
C SER A 215 -5.85 12.67 8.24
N HIS A 216 -6.09 13.46 9.29
CA HIS A 216 -6.86 14.71 9.18
C HIS A 216 -6.29 15.74 8.19
N HIS A 217 -5.01 15.61 7.84
CA HIS A 217 -4.31 16.47 6.88
C HIS A 217 -4.38 15.95 5.45
N ALA A 218 -4.75 14.67 5.24
CA ALA A 218 -4.82 14.10 3.91
C ALA A 218 -6.07 14.56 3.16
N GLU A 219 -5.90 14.82 1.87
CA GLU A 219 -7.03 15.03 0.97
C GLU A 219 -7.68 13.69 0.65
N VAL A 220 -9.01 13.60 0.73
CA VAL A 220 -9.74 12.34 0.58
C VAL A 220 -10.57 12.35 -0.70
N PHE A 221 -10.40 11.33 -1.53
CA PHE A 221 -11.17 11.09 -2.75
C PHE A 221 -11.89 9.74 -2.66
N GLU A 222 -13.00 9.62 -3.38
CA GLU A 222 -13.76 8.38 -3.52
C GLU A 222 -13.98 8.11 -5.01
N LEU A 223 -13.59 6.95 -5.49
CA LEU A 223 -13.67 6.64 -6.91
C LEU A 223 -13.85 5.15 -7.21
N SER A 224 -14.25 4.87 -8.44
CA SER A 224 -14.17 3.54 -9.05
C SER A 224 -13.38 3.61 -10.36
N ALA A 225 -12.19 3.03 -10.37
CA ALA A 225 -11.39 2.91 -11.60
C ALA A 225 -12.07 2.03 -12.67
N LYS A 226 -13.02 1.16 -12.26
CA LYS A 226 -13.78 0.29 -13.16
C LYS A 226 -14.86 1.05 -13.93
N THR A 227 -15.57 1.96 -13.25
CA THR A 227 -16.70 2.68 -13.86
C THR A 227 -16.32 4.10 -14.30
N GLY A 228 -15.21 4.63 -13.83
CA GLY A 228 -14.78 6.01 -14.04
C GLY A 228 -15.50 7.02 -13.15
N ALA A 229 -16.29 6.58 -12.16
CA ALA A 229 -16.94 7.46 -11.21
C ALA A 229 -15.93 8.02 -10.19
N GLY A 230 -16.03 9.30 -9.84
CA GLY A 230 -15.15 10.05 -8.91
C GLY A 230 -13.94 10.72 -9.61
#